data_b9722d65e5f7dcb3e118632ef0384133
#
_entry.id   b9722d65e5f7dcb3e118632ef0384133
#
_cell.length_a   1.000
_cell.length_b   1.000
_cell.length_c   1.000
_cell.angle_alpha   90.00
_cell.angle_beta   90.00
_cell.angle_gamma   90.00
#
_symmetry.space_group_name_H-M   'P 1'
#
loop_
_entity.id
_entity.type
_entity.pdbx_description
1 polymer ?
#
loop_
_entity_poly.entity_id
_entity_poly.type
_entity_poly.pdbx_seq_one_letter_code
_entity_poly.pdbx_strand_id
1 'polypeptide(L)'
;MNESLRLRQVLLEHYVEVVFVHTEREQLVASLAIRLAERAALVRRMPAGATLTRGPEARLGERLAATGYLFTTEASSSNGNTPRGAFEPVAADVGVSIESIEQVQPLTLAAIGANDGDQLIACVYDPTARRRIAALLRAVALLAPRHPGLRLAIVGPGAEDDDLRMHAAALGITEIVAHVGQRLDQQAVLSAAELAWVAAGGDNAAFGYLDLMALRVPVLAERDALSSRYVADGICGVLLAQPDPGTVAARIAVLLAHGERRSAMGNAGRARVTRDFSEQDMVDGFERATEIARDRSRWRT
;
A
#
# COMPACT_ATOMS: atom_id res chain seq x y z
N MET A 1 -17.62 19.55 16.71
CA MET A 1 -17.20 20.42 17.84
C MET A 1 -16.54 19.60 18.96
N ASN A 2 -17.08 18.45 19.35
CA ASN A 2 -16.51 17.63 20.44
C ASN A 2 -15.09 17.06 20.13
N GLU A 3 -14.84 16.62 18.91
CA GLU A 3 -13.54 16.04 18.47
C GLU A 3 -12.41 17.09 18.53
N SER A 4 -12.63 18.29 18.02
CA SER A 4 -11.64 19.37 18.03
C SER A 4 -11.31 19.85 19.45
N LEU A 5 -12.27 19.87 20.36
CA LEU A 5 -12.03 20.23 21.76
C LEU A 5 -11.21 19.16 22.51
N ARG A 6 -11.48 17.87 22.24
CA ARG A 6 -10.66 16.75 22.78
C ARG A 6 -9.24 16.81 22.25
N LEU A 7 -9.07 17.01 20.93
CA LEU A 7 -7.75 17.14 20.34
C LEU A 7 -7.02 18.36 20.90
N ARG A 8 -7.68 19.52 21.06
CA ARG A 8 -7.11 20.70 21.72
C ARG A 8 -6.54 20.37 23.11
N GLN A 9 -7.27 19.61 23.90
CA GLN A 9 -6.80 19.19 25.23
C GLN A 9 -5.51 18.38 25.12
N VAL A 10 -5.46 17.38 24.22
CA VAL A 10 -4.24 16.59 23.97
C VAL A 10 -3.07 17.47 23.54
N LEU A 11 -3.31 18.43 22.63
CA LEU A 11 -2.26 19.36 22.18
C LEU A 11 -1.62 20.15 23.32
N LEU A 12 -2.44 20.57 24.29
CA LEU A 12 -1.98 21.34 25.44
C LEU A 12 -1.34 20.47 26.50
N GLU A 13 -1.92 19.33 26.84
CA GLU A 13 -1.41 18.43 27.90
C GLU A 13 -0.09 17.78 27.53
N HIS A 14 0.07 17.39 26.25
CA HIS A 14 1.27 16.67 25.79
C HIS A 14 2.28 17.56 25.05
N TYR A 15 2.07 18.86 25.04
CA TYR A 15 2.97 19.81 24.39
C TYR A 15 3.28 19.47 22.93
N VAL A 16 2.25 19.00 22.18
CA VAL A 16 2.38 18.58 20.79
C VAL A 16 2.82 19.75 19.92
N GLU A 17 3.84 19.54 19.10
CA GLU A 17 4.39 20.55 18.18
C GLU A 17 3.91 20.38 16.73
N VAL A 18 3.70 19.14 16.28
CA VAL A 18 3.24 18.83 14.91
C VAL A 18 2.17 17.77 14.96
N VAL A 19 1.13 17.94 14.13
CA VAL A 19 0.04 16.98 13.95
C VAL A 19 0.04 16.53 12.50
N PHE A 20 0.12 15.21 12.29
CA PHE A 20 -0.08 14.60 10.98
C PHE A 20 -1.53 14.14 10.83
N VAL A 21 -2.11 14.40 9.66
CA VAL A 21 -3.47 13.98 9.29
C VAL A 21 -3.49 13.41 7.89
N HIS A 22 -4.45 12.54 7.59
CA HIS A 22 -4.54 11.83 6.31
C HIS A 22 -5.75 12.25 5.47
N THR A 23 -6.84 12.68 6.11
CA THR A 23 -8.10 13.00 5.45
C THR A 23 -8.44 14.49 5.53
N GLU A 24 -9.35 14.97 4.66
CA GLU A 24 -9.82 16.36 4.69
C GLU A 24 -10.59 16.66 5.99
N ARG A 25 -11.38 15.70 6.48
CA ARG A 25 -12.10 15.84 7.75
C ARG A 25 -11.15 15.95 8.93
N GLU A 26 -10.13 15.09 9.00
CA GLU A 26 -9.10 15.18 10.04
C GLU A 26 -8.35 16.52 9.97
N GLN A 27 -8.04 16.98 8.76
CA GLN A 27 -7.42 18.30 8.56
C GLN A 27 -8.27 19.41 9.15
N LEU A 28 -9.58 19.42 8.90
CA LEU A 28 -10.48 20.43 9.44
C LEU A 28 -10.56 20.37 10.97
N VAL A 29 -10.70 19.17 11.54
CA VAL A 29 -10.76 18.96 13.00
C VAL A 29 -9.46 19.43 13.67
N ALA A 30 -8.31 19.03 13.12
CA ALA A 30 -7.00 19.41 13.63
C ALA A 30 -6.73 20.91 13.48
N SER A 31 -7.11 21.52 12.34
CA SER A 31 -6.96 22.95 12.10
C SER A 31 -7.72 23.79 13.14
N LEU A 32 -8.95 23.38 13.48
CA LEU A 32 -9.74 24.05 14.52
C LEU A 32 -9.11 23.86 15.91
N ALA A 33 -8.64 22.65 16.23
CA ALA A 33 -7.99 22.37 17.51
C ALA A 33 -6.71 23.19 17.68
N ILE A 34 -5.87 23.26 16.65
CA ILE A 34 -4.62 24.04 16.60
C ILE A 34 -4.93 25.53 16.77
N ARG A 35 -5.94 26.04 16.09
CA ARG A 35 -6.38 27.43 16.19
C ARG A 35 -6.85 27.79 17.60
N LEU A 36 -7.54 26.88 18.28
CA LEU A 36 -8.04 27.06 19.65
C LEU A 36 -6.97 26.83 20.71
N ALA A 37 -5.97 26.02 20.44
CA ALA A 37 -4.85 25.78 21.34
C ALA A 37 -3.75 26.84 21.20
N GLU A 38 -3.74 27.58 20.09
CA GLU A 38 -2.64 28.47 19.66
C GLU A 38 -1.28 27.76 19.69
N ARG A 39 -1.29 26.49 19.30
CA ARG A 39 -0.14 25.59 19.39
C ARG A 39 -0.20 24.54 18.28
N ALA A 40 0.99 24.02 17.94
CA ALA A 40 1.27 23.00 16.94
C ALA A 40 1.20 23.49 15.48
N ALA A 41 1.89 22.76 14.62
CA ALA A 41 1.80 22.86 13.17
C ALA A 41 1.00 21.68 12.61
N LEU A 42 0.50 21.82 11.39
CA LEU A 42 -0.30 20.79 10.73
C LEU A 42 0.39 20.31 9.45
N VAL A 43 0.52 19.01 9.29
CA VAL A 43 0.97 18.35 8.05
C VAL A 43 -0.09 17.37 7.60
N ARG A 44 -0.55 17.51 6.35
CA ARG A 44 -1.41 16.52 5.72
C ARG A 44 -0.57 15.56 4.88
N ARG A 45 -0.52 14.29 5.30
CA ARG A 45 0.10 13.23 4.52
C ARG A 45 -0.89 12.74 3.46
N MET A 46 -0.42 12.70 2.22
CA MET A 46 -1.19 12.17 1.10
C MET A 46 -0.87 10.69 0.90
N PRO A 47 -1.87 9.81 0.81
CA PRO A 47 -1.66 8.40 0.50
C PRO A 47 -0.96 8.20 -0.85
N ALA A 48 -0.31 7.04 -1.02
CA ALA A 48 0.39 6.69 -2.25
C ALA A 48 -0.56 6.73 -3.46
N GLY A 49 -0.13 7.38 -4.54
CA GLY A 49 -0.94 7.56 -5.76
C GLY A 49 -2.11 8.55 -5.65
N ALA A 50 -2.33 9.15 -4.48
CA ALA A 50 -3.40 10.13 -4.31
C ALA A 50 -3.02 11.47 -4.95
N THR A 51 -3.98 12.09 -5.64
CA THR A 51 -3.88 13.47 -6.09
C THR A 51 -4.44 14.41 -5.03
N LEU A 52 -3.83 15.57 -4.87
CA LEU A 52 -4.34 16.59 -3.94
C LEU A 52 -5.70 17.10 -4.42
N THR A 53 -6.76 16.62 -3.78
CA THR A 53 -8.10 17.18 -3.90
C THR A 53 -8.33 18.17 -2.76
N ARG A 54 -9.03 19.26 -3.03
CA ARG A 54 -9.33 20.30 -2.05
C ARG A 54 -10.83 20.51 -1.97
N GLY A 55 -11.49 19.64 -1.22
CA GLY A 55 -12.91 19.76 -0.88
C GLY A 55 -13.19 20.95 0.05
N PRO A 56 -14.47 21.20 0.38
CA PRO A 56 -14.86 22.31 1.27
C PRO A 56 -14.19 22.25 2.64
N GLU A 57 -14.03 21.05 3.20
CA GLU A 57 -13.41 20.82 4.52
C GLU A 57 -11.93 21.18 4.52
N ALA A 58 -11.17 20.75 3.49
CA ALA A 58 -9.76 21.10 3.34
C ALA A 58 -9.57 22.61 3.19
N ARG A 59 -10.38 23.28 2.37
CA ARG A 59 -10.32 24.74 2.17
C ARG A 59 -10.64 25.53 3.43
N LEU A 60 -11.58 25.04 4.24
CA LEU A 60 -11.89 25.66 5.53
C LEU A 60 -10.75 25.43 6.53
N GLY A 61 -10.19 24.19 6.59
CA GLY A 61 -9.04 23.89 7.43
C GLY A 61 -7.83 24.77 7.12
N GLU A 62 -7.50 24.97 5.84
CA GLU A 62 -6.40 25.84 5.39
C GLU A 62 -6.56 27.31 5.79
N ARG A 63 -7.80 27.79 5.96
CA ARG A 63 -8.07 29.14 6.50
C ARG A 63 -7.86 29.24 8.00
N LEU A 64 -8.06 28.15 8.72
CA LEU A 64 -7.94 28.11 10.18
C LEU A 64 -6.49 27.92 10.61
N ALA A 65 -5.72 27.04 9.94
CA ALA A 65 -4.32 26.79 10.22
C ALA A 65 -3.53 26.58 8.92
N ALA A 66 -2.29 27.08 8.88
CA ALA A 66 -1.39 26.78 7.77
C ALA A 66 -1.07 25.28 7.75
N THR A 67 -1.19 24.67 6.59
CA THR A 67 -1.02 23.22 6.40
C THR A 67 0.18 22.93 5.52
N GLY A 68 1.10 22.10 6.00
CA GLY A 68 2.13 21.44 5.19
C GLY A 68 1.55 20.22 4.48
N TYR A 69 2.21 19.80 3.40
CA TYR A 69 1.83 18.62 2.65
C TYR A 69 3.01 17.68 2.50
N LEU A 70 2.81 16.42 2.89
CA LEU A 70 3.74 15.33 2.67
C LEU A 70 3.15 14.39 1.61
N PHE A 71 3.82 14.29 0.47
CA PHE A 71 3.43 13.43 -0.64
C PHE A 71 4.24 12.15 -0.65
N THR A 72 3.61 11.05 -1.01
CA THR A 72 4.26 9.75 -1.11
C THR A 72 5.07 9.59 -2.40
N THR A 73 4.94 10.50 -3.38
CA THR A 73 5.74 10.50 -4.61
C THR A 73 5.99 11.91 -5.10
N GLU A 74 7.13 12.17 -5.74
CA GLU A 74 7.44 13.47 -6.37
C GLU A 74 6.41 13.87 -7.44
N ALA A 75 5.90 12.90 -8.20
CA ALA A 75 4.88 13.16 -9.21
C ALA A 75 3.59 13.75 -8.62
N SER A 76 3.24 13.39 -7.38
CA SER A 76 2.09 13.94 -6.67
C SER A 76 2.36 15.38 -6.19
N SER A 77 3.62 15.73 -5.89
CA SER A 77 4.01 17.07 -5.45
C SER A 77 4.10 18.08 -6.61
N SER A 78 4.41 17.62 -7.83
CA SER A 78 4.69 18.48 -8.99
C SER A 78 3.44 19.05 -9.70
N ASN A 79 2.23 18.61 -9.34
CA ASN A 79 1.00 19.03 -10.02
C ASN A 79 0.54 20.49 -9.74
N GLY A 80 1.40 21.35 -9.20
CA GLY A 80 1.17 22.81 -9.13
C GLY A 80 -0.03 23.26 -8.27
N ASN A 81 -0.70 22.36 -7.60
CA ASN A 81 -1.96 22.58 -6.87
C ASN A 81 -1.75 22.89 -5.38
N THR A 82 -0.50 23.15 -4.96
CA THR A 82 -0.22 23.48 -3.56
C THR A 82 -0.90 24.80 -3.18
N PRO A 83 -1.66 24.85 -2.08
CA PRO A 83 -2.37 26.05 -1.66
C PRO A 83 -1.44 27.23 -1.40
N ARG A 84 -1.88 28.45 -1.70
CA ARG A 84 -1.17 29.66 -1.28
C ARG A 84 -1.09 29.72 0.25
N GLY A 85 0.11 29.84 0.80
CA GLY A 85 0.37 29.83 2.24
C GLY A 85 0.56 28.46 2.86
N ALA A 86 0.54 27.37 2.06
CA ALA A 86 1.05 26.08 2.50
C ALA A 86 2.58 26.12 2.66
N PHE A 87 3.09 25.24 3.50
CA PHE A 87 4.53 25.01 3.61
C PHE A 87 5.03 24.34 2.32
N GLU A 88 6.33 24.43 2.08
CA GLU A 88 6.95 23.72 0.96
C GLU A 88 6.61 22.21 1.04
N PRO A 89 6.09 21.64 -0.05
CA PRO A 89 5.72 20.22 -0.03
C PRO A 89 6.96 19.33 0.04
N VAL A 90 6.89 18.30 0.86
CA VAL A 90 7.91 17.27 0.97
C VAL A 90 7.44 16.02 0.22
N ALA A 91 8.33 15.41 -0.54
CA ALA A 91 8.10 14.11 -1.14
C ALA A 91 8.89 13.04 -0.38
N ALA A 92 8.22 11.95 0.01
CA ALA A 92 8.84 10.78 0.60
C ALA A 92 8.05 9.54 0.20
N ASP A 93 8.68 8.62 -0.51
CA ASP A 93 8.07 7.32 -0.80
C ASP A 93 7.85 6.52 0.50
N VAL A 94 6.93 5.58 0.46
CA VAL A 94 6.86 4.57 1.51
C VAL A 94 8.11 3.69 1.44
N GLY A 95 8.61 3.28 2.59
CA GLY A 95 9.78 2.42 2.72
C GLY A 95 9.51 1.21 3.59
N VAL A 96 10.33 0.19 3.49
CA VAL A 96 10.25 -1.02 4.31
C VAL A 96 11.59 -1.34 4.96
N SER A 97 11.53 -1.90 6.17
CA SER A 97 12.70 -2.38 6.90
C SER A 97 13.15 -3.72 6.32
N ILE A 98 14.32 -3.74 5.72
CA ILE A 98 14.93 -4.95 5.20
C ILE A 98 15.28 -5.92 6.32
N GLU A 99 15.73 -5.41 7.46
CA GLU A 99 16.07 -6.23 8.64
C GLU A 99 14.85 -6.98 9.17
N SER A 100 13.70 -6.31 9.24
CA SER A 100 12.44 -6.94 9.66
C SER A 100 12.02 -8.04 8.68
N ILE A 101 12.17 -7.80 7.37
CA ILE A 101 11.86 -8.78 6.33
C ILE A 101 12.78 -10.01 6.40
N GLU A 102 14.06 -9.87 6.77
CA GLU A 102 14.98 -11.01 6.93
C GLU A 102 14.63 -11.95 8.08
N GLN A 103 13.88 -11.47 9.04
CA GLN A 103 13.39 -12.27 10.16
C GLN A 103 12.10 -13.05 9.84
N VAL A 104 11.47 -12.76 8.70
CA VAL A 104 10.22 -13.43 8.29
C VAL A 104 10.51 -14.88 7.95
N GLN A 105 9.82 -15.79 8.65
CA GLN A 105 9.82 -17.20 8.32
C GLN A 105 8.61 -17.51 7.44
N PRO A 106 8.79 -18.21 6.30
CA PRO A 106 7.66 -18.59 5.45
C PRO A 106 6.65 -19.44 6.22
N LEU A 107 5.37 -19.14 6.01
CA LEU A 107 4.29 -19.97 6.55
C LEU A 107 4.31 -21.34 5.85
N THR A 108 4.04 -22.40 6.58
CA THR A 108 3.83 -23.73 5.98
C THR A 108 2.54 -23.72 5.15
N LEU A 109 2.57 -24.33 3.98
CA LEU A 109 1.39 -24.40 3.10
C LEU A 109 0.19 -25.06 3.79
N ALA A 110 0.43 -26.02 4.68
CA ALA A 110 -0.61 -26.67 5.49
C ALA A 110 -1.41 -25.69 6.36
N ALA A 111 -0.80 -24.60 6.82
CA ALA A 111 -1.49 -23.57 7.64
C ALA A 111 -2.55 -22.77 6.87
N ILE A 112 -2.53 -22.82 5.54
CA ILE A 112 -3.55 -22.24 4.66
C ILE A 112 -4.35 -23.29 3.90
N GLY A 113 -4.31 -24.57 4.36
CA GLY A 113 -5.06 -25.67 3.76
C GLY A 113 -4.48 -26.20 2.44
N ALA A 114 -3.22 -25.87 2.12
CA ALA A 114 -2.52 -26.37 0.94
C ALA A 114 -1.57 -27.53 1.29
N ASN A 115 -1.21 -28.36 0.32
CA ASN A 115 -0.31 -29.49 0.50
C ASN A 115 1.14 -29.12 0.20
N ASP A 116 2.08 -29.90 0.75
CA ASP A 116 3.49 -29.78 0.37
C ASP A 116 3.63 -30.05 -1.15
N GLY A 117 4.27 -29.12 -1.85
CA GLY A 117 4.45 -29.18 -3.31
C GLY A 117 3.36 -28.45 -4.11
N ASP A 118 2.31 -27.94 -3.49
CA ASP A 118 1.38 -27.04 -4.15
C ASP A 118 2.09 -25.71 -4.51
N GLN A 119 1.66 -25.10 -5.61
CA GLN A 119 2.18 -23.80 -6.09
C GLN A 119 1.27 -22.68 -5.57
N LEU A 120 1.78 -21.86 -4.67
CA LEU A 120 1.02 -20.77 -4.06
C LEU A 120 1.16 -19.48 -4.86
N ILE A 121 0.02 -18.88 -5.22
CA ILE A 121 -0.09 -17.49 -5.62
C ILE A 121 -0.61 -16.70 -4.41
N ALA A 122 0.05 -15.61 -4.03
CA ALA A 122 -0.51 -14.69 -3.06
C ALA A 122 -1.24 -13.53 -3.75
N CYS A 123 -2.25 -13.00 -3.09
CA CYS A 123 -2.92 -11.77 -3.50
C CYS A 123 -2.96 -10.79 -2.34
N VAL A 124 -2.29 -9.66 -2.47
CA VAL A 124 -2.47 -8.52 -1.57
C VAL A 124 -3.74 -7.80 -1.98
N TYR A 125 -4.71 -7.75 -1.08
CA TYR A 125 -6.05 -7.28 -1.38
C TYR A 125 -6.52 -6.18 -0.43
N ASP A 126 -7.27 -5.23 -0.97
CA ASP A 126 -8.20 -4.39 -0.22
C ASP A 126 -9.51 -4.15 -1.01
N PRO A 127 -10.63 -3.77 -0.34
CA PRO A 127 -11.93 -3.62 -0.97
C PRO A 127 -12.01 -2.52 -2.04
N THR A 128 -11.04 -1.62 -2.13
CA THR A 128 -11.01 -0.55 -3.15
C THR A 128 -10.69 -1.10 -4.55
N ALA A 129 -10.09 -2.28 -4.63
CA ALA A 129 -9.61 -2.90 -5.88
C ALA A 129 -10.41 -4.15 -6.31
N ARG A 130 -11.72 -4.20 -6.02
CA ARG A 130 -12.61 -5.36 -6.34
C ARG A 130 -12.53 -5.83 -7.79
N ARG A 131 -12.34 -4.91 -8.76
CA ARG A 131 -12.19 -5.29 -10.17
C ARG A 131 -10.92 -6.09 -10.42
N ARG A 132 -9.82 -5.73 -9.75
CA ARG A 132 -8.52 -6.39 -9.92
C ARG A 132 -8.52 -7.81 -9.37
N ILE A 133 -9.15 -8.04 -8.20
CA ILE A 133 -9.30 -9.39 -7.64
C ILE A 133 -10.22 -10.26 -8.49
N ALA A 134 -11.29 -9.70 -9.05
CA ALA A 134 -12.20 -10.44 -9.93
C ALA A 134 -11.49 -10.97 -11.20
N ALA A 135 -10.55 -10.21 -11.77
CA ALA A 135 -9.73 -10.67 -12.90
C ALA A 135 -8.82 -11.83 -12.48
N LEU A 136 -8.20 -11.77 -11.31
CA LEU A 136 -7.36 -12.85 -10.77
C LEU A 136 -8.17 -14.12 -10.52
N LEU A 137 -9.32 -14.04 -9.82
CA LEU A 137 -10.16 -15.22 -9.53
C LEU A 137 -10.57 -15.95 -10.81
N ARG A 138 -10.98 -15.22 -11.84
CA ARG A 138 -11.31 -15.82 -13.16
C ARG A 138 -10.07 -16.42 -13.84
N ALA A 139 -8.90 -15.79 -13.71
CA ALA A 139 -7.66 -16.32 -14.25
C ALA A 139 -7.25 -17.63 -13.54
N VAL A 140 -7.40 -17.71 -12.23
CA VAL A 140 -7.17 -18.94 -11.44
C VAL A 140 -8.14 -20.04 -11.87
N ALA A 141 -9.42 -19.73 -12.09
CA ALA A 141 -10.41 -20.69 -12.60
C ALA A 141 -10.03 -21.25 -13.98
N LEU A 142 -9.43 -20.43 -14.87
CA LEU A 142 -8.92 -20.88 -16.16
C LEU A 142 -7.70 -21.79 -16.05
N LEU A 143 -6.87 -21.58 -15.01
CA LEU A 143 -5.65 -22.37 -14.77
C LEU A 143 -5.91 -23.67 -14.04
N ALA A 144 -6.86 -23.72 -13.13
CA ALA A 144 -7.14 -24.84 -12.23
C ALA A 144 -7.18 -26.21 -12.92
N PRO A 145 -7.84 -26.40 -14.09
CA PRO A 145 -7.90 -27.70 -14.75
C PRO A 145 -6.55 -28.24 -15.22
N ARG A 146 -5.56 -27.36 -15.43
CA ARG A 146 -4.21 -27.71 -15.92
C ARG A 146 -3.14 -27.66 -14.83
N HIS A 147 -3.47 -27.11 -13.68
CA HIS A 147 -2.58 -26.94 -12.53
C HIS A 147 -3.26 -27.40 -11.25
N PRO A 148 -3.40 -28.73 -11.02
CA PRO A 148 -4.15 -29.28 -9.88
C PRO A 148 -3.56 -28.89 -8.50
N GLY A 149 -2.26 -28.63 -8.45
CA GLY A 149 -1.57 -28.10 -7.25
C GLY A 149 -1.57 -26.60 -7.12
N LEU A 150 -2.37 -25.86 -7.89
CA LEU A 150 -2.44 -24.41 -7.77
C LEU A 150 -3.25 -24.02 -6.53
N ARG A 151 -2.73 -23.07 -5.75
CA ARG A 151 -3.41 -22.45 -4.61
C ARG A 151 -3.33 -20.94 -4.70
N LEU A 152 -4.35 -20.27 -4.17
CA LEU A 152 -4.42 -18.81 -4.08
C LEU A 152 -4.69 -18.42 -2.62
N ALA A 153 -3.80 -17.63 -2.03
CA ALA A 153 -4.04 -17.00 -0.73
C ALA A 153 -4.39 -15.53 -0.92
N ILE A 154 -5.55 -15.10 -0.42
CA ILE A 154 -5.97 -13.70 -0.43
C ILE A 154 -5.71 -13.11 0.96
N VAL A 155 -4.83 -12.09 1.03
CA VAL A 155 -4.33 -11.49 2.26
C VAL A 155 -4.69 -10.00 2.27
N GLY A 156 -5.18 -9.52 3.40
CA GLY A 156 -5.50 -8.12 3.61
C GLY A 156 -6.95 -7.88 4.04
N PRO A 157 -7.33 -6.61 4.27
CA PRO A 157 -8.67 -6.26 4.75
C PRO A 157 -9.74 -6.67 3.73
N GLY A 158 -10.84 -7.27 4.22
CA GLY A 158 -11.94 -7.74 3.38
C GLY A 158 -11.66 -9.00 2.56
N ALA A 159 -10.50 -9.66 2.75
CA ALA A 159 -10.20 -10.93 2.08
C ALA A 159 -11.15 -12.06 2.52
N GLU A 160 -11.77 -11.93 3.69
CA GLU A 160 -12.73 -12.89 4.25
C GLU A 160 -14.19 -12.53 3.93
N ASP A 161 -14.45 -11.48 3.17
CA ASP A 161 -15.80 -11.02 2.82
C ASP A 161 -16.57 -12.13 2.08
N ASP A 162 -17.85 -12.28 2.41
CA ASP A 162 -18.74 -13.28 1.78
C ASP A 162 -18.86 -13.09 0.27
N ASP A 163 -18.81 -11.84 -0.22
CA ASP A 163 -18.82 -11.54 -1.66
C ASP A 163 -17.66 -12.25 -2.40
N LEU A 164 -16.46 -12.28 -1.81
CA LEU A 164 -15.32 -12.98 -2.43
C LEU A 164 -15.46 -14.49 -2.35
N ARG A 165 -15.99 -15.01 -1.23
CA ARG A 165 -16.29 -16.45 -1.08
C ARG A 165 -17.32 -16.91 -2.09
N MET A 166 -18.41 -16.15 -2.24
CA MET A 166 -19.45 -16.42 -3.24
C MET A 166 -18.89 -16.35 -4.67
N HIS A 167 -18.00 -15.40 -4.97
CA HIS A 167 -17.38 -15.29 -6.28
C HIS A 167 -16.46 -16.50 -6.57
N ALA A 168 -15.66 -16.95 -5.61
CA ALA A 168 -14.86 -18.16 -5.75
C ALA A 168 -15.73 -19.40 -5.95
N ALA A 169 -16.84 -19.51 -5.21
CA ALA A 169 -17.79 -20.63 -5.35
C ALA A 169 -18.47 -20.62 -6.75
N ALA A 170 -18.91 -19.46 -7.24
CA ALA A 170 -19.50 -19.33 -8.56
C ALA A 170 -18.52 -19.71 -9.71
N LEU A 171 -17.21 -19.59 -9.46
CA LEU A 171 -16.15 -20.01 -10.40
C LEU A 171 -15.70 -21.47 -10.20
N GLY A 172 -16.21 -22.17 -9.20
CA GLY A 172 -15.83 -23.56 -8.88
C GLY A 172 -14.41 -23.71 -8.33
N ILE A 173 -13.86 -22.69 -7.69
CA ILE A 173 -12.49 -22.68 -7.16
C ILE A 173 -12.40 -22.53 -5.64
N THR A 174 -13.47 -22.83 -4.90
CA THR A 174 -13.53 -22.70 -3.43
C THR A 174 -12.36 -23.41 -2.74
N GLU A 175 -12.04 -24.64 -3.15
CA GLU A 175 -10.98 -25.46 -2.57
C GLU A 175 -9.55 -24.96 -2.93
N ILE A 176 -9.46 -24.07 -3.90
CA ILE A 176 -8.17 -23.50 -4.35
C ILE A 176 -7.84 -22.21 -3.58
N VAL A 177 -8.88 -21.52 -3.09
CA VAL A 177 -8.75 -20.16 -2.53
C VAL A 177 -8.75 -20.20 -1.01
N ALA A 178 -7.65 -19.79 -0.40
CA ALA A 178 -7.55 -19.53 1.03
C ALA A 178 -7.83 -18.03 1.30
N HIS A 179 -8.90 -17.76 2.04
CA HIS A 179 -9.28 -16.42 2.50
C HIS A 179 -8.58 -16.13 3.84
N VAL A 180 -7.36 -15.60 3.78
CA VAL A 180 -6.48 -15.47 4.96
C VAL A 180 -6.83 -14.28 5.83
N GLY A 181 -7.43 -13.24 5.26
CA GLY A 181 -7.79 -12.04 6.01
C GLY A 181 -6.61 -11.11 6.30
N GLN A 182 -6.84 -10.18 7.21
CA GLN A 182 -5.81 -9.27 7.69
C GLN A 182 -5.09 -9.90 8.90
N ARG A 183 -3.76 -10.07 8.79
CA ARG A 183 -2.92 -10.69 9.81
C ARG A 183 -1.70 -9.83 10.12
N LEU A 184 -1.19 -9.95 11.34
CA LEU A 184 0.08 -9.31 11.74
C LEU A 184 1.29 -9.98 11.07
N ASP A 185 1.18 -11.28 10.75
CA ASP A 185 2.22 -12.09 10.09
C ASP A 185 1.95 -12.29 8.59
N GLN A 186 1.26 -11.35 7.94
CA GLN A 186 0.94 -11.45 6.51
C GLN A 186 2.16 -11.70 5.63
N GLN A 187 3.31 -11.15 6.00
CA GLN A 187 4.57 -11.34 5.28
C GLN A 187 5.01 -12.81 5.27
N ALA A 188 4.69 -13.60 6.31
CA ALA A 188 4.96 -15.02 6.33
C ALA A 188 4.15 -15.79 5.27
N VAL A 189 2.89 -15.38 5.01
CA VAL A 189 2.07 -15.94 3.93
C VAL A 189 2.62 -15.51 2.57
N LEU A 190 2.97 -14.23 2.41
CA LEU A 190 3.50 -13.68 1.15
C LEU A 190 4.83 -14.34 0.77
N SER A 191 5.71 -14.60 1.75
CA SER A 191 7.03 -15.20 1.51
C SER A 191 6.99 -16.67 1.05
N ALA A 192 5.88 -17.37 1.31
CA ALA A 192 5.66 -18.74 0.84
C ALA A 192 5.20 -18.80 -0.64
N ALA A 193 4.89 -17.66 -1.27
CA ALA A 193 4.32 -17.62 -2.60
C ALA A 193 5.37 -17.67 -3.73
N GLU A 194 5.06 -18.37 -4.81
CA GLU A 194 5.84 -18.43 -6.05
C GLU A 194 5.81 -17.11 -6.83
N LEU A 195 4.69 -16.42 -6.77
CA LEU A 195 4.43 -15.09 -7.32
C LEU A 195 3.22 -14.46 -6.63
N ALA A 196 3.05 -13.15 -6.79
CA ALA A 196 1.90 -12.50 -6.19
C ALA A 196 1.23 -11.49 -7.13
N TRP A 197 -0.09 -11.34 -6.92
CA TRP A 197 -0.92 -10.30 -7.53
C TRP A 197 -1.25 -9.21 -6.52
N VAL A 198 -1.21 -7.94 -6.95
CA VAL A 198 -1.63 -6.82 -6.09
C VAL A 198 -2.97 -6.28 -6.58
N ALA A 199 -4.00 -6.52 -5.76
CA ALA A 199 -5.37 -6.02 -5.91
C ALA A 199 -5.71 -5.08 -4.76
N ALA A 200 -4.92 -4.04 -4.58
CA ALA A 200 -5.05 -3.04 -3.54
C ALA A 200 -4.88 -1.63 -4.12
N GLY A 201 -5.22 -0.60 -3.35
CA GLY A 201 -5.04 0.80 -3.70
C GLY A 201 -4.22 1.56 -2.65
N GLY A 202 -3.79 2.78 -2.99
CA GLY A 202 -3.11 3.67 -2.06
C GLY A 202 -1.90 3.05 -1.36
N ASP A 203 -1.78 3.30 -0.07
CA ASP A 203 -0.68 2.79 0.75
C ASP A 203 -0.65 1.26 0.84
N ASN A 204 -1.82 0.60 0.87
CA ASN A 204 -1.89 -0.86 0.90
C ASN A 204 -1.24 -1.48 -0.36
N ALA A 205 -1.44 -0.88 -1.53
CA ALA A 205 -0.76 -1.32 -2.74
C ALA A 205 0.74 -1.03 -2.69
N ALA A 206 1.13 0.17 -2.24
CA ALA A 206 2.53 0.56 -2.17
C ALA A 206 3.33 -0.36 -1.25
N PHE A 207 2.86 -0.59 -0.01
CA PHE A 207 3.47 -1.56 0.90
C PHE A 207 3.42 -2.98 0.35
N GLY A 208 2.31 -3.38 -0.30
CA GLY A 208 2.21 -4.69 -0.94
C GLY A 208 3.27 -4.92 -2.00
N TYR A 209 3.56 -3.92 -2.87
CA TYR A 209 4.65 -4.01 -3.84
C TYR A 209 6.01 -4.14 -3.14
N LEU A 210 6.26 -3.32 -2.13
CA LEU A 210 7.54 -3.29 -1.42
C LEU A 210 7.78 -4.55 -0.61
N ASP A 211 6.80 -5.04 0.14
CA ASP A 211 6.88 -6.29 0.90
C ASP A 211 7.19 -7.48 0.00
N LEU A 212 6.43 -7.64 -1.10
CA LEU A 212 6.63 -8.72 -2.06
C LEU A 212 8.04 -8.69 -2.67
N MET A 213 8.47 -7.53 -3.14
CA MET A 213 9.81 -7.37 -3.70
C MET A 213 10.90 -7.61 -2.65
N ALA A 214 10.71 -7.12 -1.42
CA ALA A 214 11.63 -7.35 -0.31
C ALA A 214 11.71 -8.83 0.09
N LEU A 215 10.62 -9.57 -0.02
CA LEU A 215 10.55 -11.04 0.17
C LEU A 215 11.04 -11.84 -1.04
N ARG A 216 11.51 -11.20 -2.12
CA ARG A 216 11.92 -11.81 -3.39
C ARG A 216 10.78 -12.53 -4.12
N VAL A 217 9.55 -12.11 -3.91
CA VAL A 217 8.37 -12.64 -4.60
C VAL A 217 8.09 -11.79 -5.85
N PRO A 218 8.08 -12.37 -7.06
CA PRO A 218 7.77 -11.63 -8.29
C PRO A 218 6.36 -11.05 -8.26
N VAL A 219 6.25 -9.78 -8.65
CA VAL A 219 4.97 -9.06 -8.64
C VAL A 219 4.31 -9.14 -10.00
N LEU A 220 3.02 -9.47 -10.02
CA LEU A 220 2.14 -9.30 -11.16
C LEU A 220 1.04 -8.29 -10.80
N ALA A 221 0.84 -7.26 -11.62
CA ALA A 221 -0.14 -6.21 -11.31
C ALA A 221 -0.73 -5.56 -12.56
N GLU A 222 -1.86 -4.87 -12.40
CA GLU A 222 -2.35 -3.92 -13.39
C GLU A 222 -1.41 -2.71 -13.48
N ARG A 223 -1.09 -2.27 -14.71
CA ARG A 223 -0.27 -1.10 -14.96
C ARG A 223 -1.05 0.17 -14.65
N ASP A 224 -0.60 0.91 -13.68
CA ASP A 224 -1.05 2.26 -13.36
C ASP A 224 0.15 3.13 -12.91
N ALA A 225 -0.10 4.36 -12.51
CA ALA A 225 0.97 5.25 -12.04
C ALA A 225 1.66 4.71 -10.78
N LEU A 226 0.89 4.11 -9.87
CA LEU A 226 1.41 3.59 -8.61
C LEU A 226 2.25 2.33 -8.84
N SER A 227 1.73 1.33 -9.55
CA SER A 227 2.46 0.11 -9.87
C SER A 227 3.73 0.40 -10.67
N SER A 228 3.68 1.37 -11.61
CA SER A 228 4.84 1.78 -12.43
C SER A 228 5.91 2.53 -11.63
N ARG A 229 5.56 3.14 -10.50
CA ARG A 229 6.53 3.76 -9.57
C ARG A 229 7.40 2.70 -8.90
N TYR A 230 6.76 1.66 -8.36
CA TYR A 230 7.44 0.66 -7.55
C TYR A 230 8.02 -0.48 -8.38
N VAL A 231 7.28 -1.00 -9.35
CA VAL A 231 7.64 -2.20 -10.11
C VAL A 231 8.27 -1.84 -11.45
N ALA A 232 9.53 -2.22 -11.64
CA ALA A 232 10.19 -2.15 -12.95
C ALA A 232 9.71 -3.32 -13.81
N ASP A 233 8.85 -3.01 -14.81
CA ASP A 233 8.22 -3.99 -15.68
C ASP A 233 9.22 -4.86 -16.44
N GLY A 234 9.03 -6.17 -16.42
CA GLY A 234 9.90 -7.17 -17.03
C GLY A 234 11.19 -7.46 -16.24
N ILE A 235 11.52 -6.64 -15.21
CA ILE A 235 12.74 -6.78 -14.39
C ILE A 235 12.40 -7.37 -13.02
N CYS A 236 11.61 -6.72 -12.22
CA CYS A 236 11.22 -7.21 -10.87
C CYS A 236 9.75 -7.61 -10.77
N GLY A 237 8.99 -7.53 -11.85
CA GLY A 237 7.60 -7.93 -11.94
C GLY A 237 7.07 -7.80 -13.36
N VAL A 238 5.78 -8.01 -13.53
CA VAL A 238 5.07 -7.87 -14.81
C VAL A 238 3.86 -6.97 -14.63
N LEU A 239 3.82 -5.88 -15.40
CA LEU A 239 2.71 -4.93 -15.39
C LEU A 239 1.83 -5.12 -16.63
N LEU A 240 0.54 -5.40 -16.42
CA LEU A 240 -0.43 -5.64 -17.47
C LEU A 240 -1.25 -4.36 -17.75
N ALA A 241 -1.22 -3.88 -18.98
CA ALA A 241 -1.97 -2.68 -19.38
C ALA A 241 -3.50 -2.89 -19.31
N GLN A 242 -3.93 -4.10 -19.67
CA GLN A 242 -5.34 -4.50 -19.62
C GLN A 242 -5.40 -5.95 -19.09
N PRO A 243 -5.62 -6.12 -17.77
CA PRO A 243 -5.60 -7.43 -17.15
C PRO A 243 -6.93 -8.17 -17.34
N ASP A 244 -7.25 -8.58 -18.57
CA ASP A 244 -8.32 -9.56 -18.79
C ASP A 244 -7.91 -10.93 -18.22
N PRO A 245 -8.88 -11.78 -17.84
CA PRO A 245 -8.59 -13.05 -17.18
C PRO A 245 -7.67 -13.98 -17.98
N GLY A 246 -7.79 -13.99 -19.30
CA GLY A 246 -6.95 -14.82 -20.18
C GLY A 246 -5.50 -14.37 -20.19
N THR A 247 -5.26 -13.07 -20.29
CA THR A 247 -3.92 -12.47 -20.24
C THR A 247 -3.28 -12.70 -18.86
N VAL A 248 -4.03 -12.53 -17.77
CA VAL A 248 -3.55 -12.79 -16.41
C VAL A 248 -3.18 -14.26 -16.25
N ALA A 249 -4.04 -15.19 -16.68
CA ALA A 249 -3.79 -16.63 -16.63
C ALA A 249 -2.54 -17.01 -17.43
N ALA A 250 -2.38 -16.50 -18.64
CA ALA A 250 -1.21 -16.79 -19.49
C ALA A 250 0.10 -16.32 -18.84
N ARG A 251 0.11 -15.14 -18.19
CA ARG A 251 1.30 -14.63 -17.51
C ARG A 251 1.63 -15.42 -16.24
N ILE A 252 0.63 -15.80 -15.47
CA ILE A 252 0.81 -16.68 -14.30
C ILE A 252 1.41 -18.03 -14.76
N ALA A 253 0.83 -18.68 -15.77
CA ALA A 253 1.32 -19.95 -16.29
C ALA A 253 2.79 -19.87 -16.74
N VAL A 254 3.17 -18.81 -17.46
CA VAL A 254 4.55 -18.60 -17.90
C VAL A 254 5.48 -18.44 -16.70
N LEU A 255 5.11 -17.68 -15.68
CA LEU A 255 5.94 -17.49 -14.49
C LEU A 255 6.04 -18.80 -13.69
N LEU A 256 4.94 -19.54 -13.48
CA LEU A 256 4.97 -20.81 -12.75
C LEU A 256 5.87 -21.85 -13.44
N ALA A 257 5.91 -21.88 -14.78
CA ALA A 257 6.75 -22.80 -15.53
C ALA A 257 8.25 -22.47 -15.50
N HIS A 258 8.66 -21.23 -15.12
CA HIS A 258 10.03 -20.77 -15.25
C HIS A 258 10.61 -20.31 -13.90
N GLY A 259 11.04 -21.25 -13.03
CA GLY A 259 11.56 -20.96 -11.68
C GLY A 259 12.78 -20.03 -11.68
N GLU A 260 13.71 -20.21 -12.59
CA GLU A 260 14.91 -19.36 -12.72
C GLU A 260 14.51 -17.89 -13.01
N ARG A 261 13.52 -17.70 -13.86
CA ARG A 261 13.00 -16.36 -14.17
C ARG A 261 12.35 -15.72 -12.96
N ARG A 262 11.56 -16.49 -12.19
CA ARG A 262 10.97 -16.00 -10.93
C ARG A 262 12.05 -15.59 -9.94
N SER A 263 13.07 -16.44 -9.74
CA SER A 263 14.18 -16.13 -8.84
C SER A 263 14.94 -14.88 -9.27
N ALA A 264 15.22 -14.72 -10.55
CA ALA A 264 15.89 -13.53 -11.08
C ALA A 264 15.04 -12.26 -10.84
N MET A 265 13.73 -12.32 -11.12
CA MET A 265 12.80 -11.21 -10.86
C MET A 265 12.71 -10.86 -9.37
N GLY A 266 12.61 -11.86 -8.50
CA GLY A 266 12.56 -11.67 -7.06
C GLY A 266 13.84 -11.00 -6.52
N ASN A 267 15.02 -11.46 -6.96
CA ASN A 267 16.29 -10.86 -6.58
C ASN A 267 16.42 -9.41 -7.07
N ALA A 268 15.98 -9.12 -8.30
CA ALA A 268 15.95 -7.76 -8.83
C ALA A 268 15.00 -6.85 -8.04
N GLY A 269 13.85 -7.39 -7.60
CA GLY A 269 12.91 -6.71 -6.73
C GLY A 269 13.54 -6.32 -5.39
N ARG A 270 14.17 -7.29 -4.72
CA ARG A 270 14.87 -7.06 -3.46
C ARG A 270 15.96 -5.99 -3.59
N ALA A 271 16.79 -6.10 -4.63
CA ALA A 271 17.86 -5.12 -4.88
C ALA A 271 17.31 -3.71 -5.10
N ARG A 272 16.17 -3.59 -5.80
CA ARG A 272 15.48 -2.30 -6.00
C ARG A 272 14.97 -1.71 -4.70
N VAL A 273 14.27 -2.51 -3.86
CA VAL A 273 13.76 -2.03 -2.57
C VAL A 273 14.88 -1.56 -1.67
N THR A 274 15.96 -2.36 -1.56
CA THR A 274 17.11 -2.00 -0.72
C THR A 274 17.78 -0.69 -1.14
N ARG A 275 17.78 -0.40 -2.45
CA ARG A 275 18.42 0.81 -2.98
C ARG A 275 17.51 2.04 -2.95
N ASP A 276 16.23 1.89 -3.30
CA ASP A 276 15.35 3.00 -3.68
C ASP A 276 14.20 3.27 -2.68
N PHE A 277 13.93 2.34 -1.75
CA PHE A 277 12.74 2.40 -0.88
C PHE A 277 13.04 1.92 0.55
N SER A 278 14.08 2.48 1.15
CA SER A 278 14.44 2.16 2.53
C SER A 278 13.47 2.80 3.54
N GLU A 279 13.28 2.15 4.68
CA GLU A 279 12.55 2.73 5.80
C GLU A 279 13.17 4.06 6.25
N GLN A 280 14.51 4.17 6.22
CA GLN A 280 15.21 5.38 6.61
C GLN A 280 14.85 6.57 5.72
N ASP A 281 14.80 6.40 4.39
CA ASP A 281 14.41 7.47 3.47
C ASP A 281 12.98 7.97 3.74
N MET A 282 12.08 7.05 4.09
CA MET A 282 10.72 7.41 4.51
C MET A 282 10.74 8.22 5.81
N VAL A 283 11.48 7.78 6.83
CA VAL A 283 11.62 8.48 8.12
C VAL A 283 12.21 9.88 7.91
N ASP A 284 13.28 10.00 7.14
CA ASP A 284 13.93 11.29 6.82
C ASP A 284 12.94 12.25 6.13
N GLY A 285 12.03 11.72 5.32
CA GLY A 285 10.95 12.51 4.71
C GLY A 285 9.95 13.07 5.74
N PHE A 286 9.56 12.25 6.72
CA PHE A 286 8.70 12.69 7.81
C PHE A 286 9.40 13.71 8.72
N GLU A 287 10.68 13.51 9.01
CA GLU A 287 11.50 14.45 9.80
C GLU A 287 11.61 15.79 9.10
N ARG A 288 11.93 15.82 7.81
CA ARG A 288 11.96 17.07 7.02
C ARG A 288 10.60 17.78 7.00
N ALA A 289 9.50 17.04 6.83
CA ALA A 289 8.18 17.64 6.87
C ALA A 289 7.86 18.24 8.26
N THR A 290 8.32 17.57 9.32
CA THR A 290 8.18 18.04 10.71
C THR A 290 8.98 19.31 10.95
N GLU A 291 10.24 19.37 10.53
CA GLU A 291 11.11 20.54 10.67
C GLU A 291 10.53 21.76 9.93
N ILE A 292 10.15 21.59 8.66
CA ILE A 292 9.53 22.66 7.87
C ILE A 292 8.25 23.17 8.54
N ALA A 293 7.42 22.25 9.05
CA ALA A 293 6.18 22.62 9.72
C ALA A 293 6.43 23.40 11.00
N ARG A 294 7.40 22.99 11.83
CA ARG A 294 7.80 23.70 13.06
C ARG A 294 8.34 25.09 12.76
N ASP A 295 9.23 25.22 11.78
CA ASP A 295 9.85 26.51 11.41
C ASP A 295 8.84 27.50 10.87
N ARG A 296 7.83 27.06 10.18
CA ARG A 296 6.77 27.88 9.57
C ARG A 296 5.54 28.06 10.47
N SER A 297 5.49 27.38 11.61
CA SER A 297 4.39 27.55 12.57
C SER A 297 4.32 28.97 13.08
N ARG A 298 3.10 29.53 13.11
CA ARG A 298 2.84 30.84 13.76
C ARG A 298 3.00 30.78 15.28
N TRP A 299 2.99 29.59 15.83
CA TRP A 299 2.99 29.31 17.27
C TRP A 299 4.39 28.86 17.70
N ARG A 300 5.41 29.71 17.46
CA ARG A 300 6.72 29.48 18.04
C ARG A 300 6.63 29.67 19.56
N THR A 301 7.04 28.67 20.31
CA THR A 301 7.22 28.74 21.77
C THR A 301 8.38 29.64 22.12
#